data_3e2276df1010549f540b1881013c5b97
#
_entry.id   3e2276df1010549f540b1881013c5b97
#
_cell.length_a   1.000
_cell.length_b   1.000
_cell.length_c   1.000
_cell.angle_alpha   90.00
_cell.angle_beta   90.00
_cell.angle_gamma   90.00
#
_symmetry.space_group_name_H-M   'P 1'
#
loop_
_entity.id
_entity.type
_entity.pdbx_description
1 polymer ?
#
loop_
_entity_poly.entity_id
_entity_poly.type
_entity_poly.pdbx_seq_one_letter_code
_entity_poly.pdbx_strand_id
1 'polypeptide(L)'
;MKSTKFFTVLFLLLAAMLLGVVAVYGQDANPEATPEATEEAARVPYCTEEIREELAAQELYIPVISKGFQHQFWQAVRAGAEQAAEDCGVEITFEGPETEAMVDRQLEMLQTALDRGPDAIAFAALDSQAAIPLLERAQEEGIPIVGFDSGVESDIPVTTAATDNVAAAALAADMMAELIGGEGEVAVIAHDQTSRTGIDRVAGFTERMEEAYPDITVVDVQYGAGDHLRSTDLAKAIILAHPELKGFFGANEGSIIGVLNAVTELGMEGELVVIGYDSGQQQLDAIRSGLEAGAITQDPIGIGYYAVEAAVMAIRGEELPEVIDTGFHWFDAETIDDETIAPLLYE
;
A
#
# COMPACT_ATOMS: atom_id res chain seq x y z
N MET A 1 12.19 -67.82 48.59
CA MET A 1 12.98 -68.78 47.74
C MET A 1 13.74 -67.94 46.70
N LYS A 2 15.05 -67.90 46.89
CA LYS A 2 16.12 -67.97 45.86
C LYS A 2 16.01 -66.93 44.71
N SER A 3 17.02 -66.15 44.36
CA SER A 3 18.48 -66.15 44.54
C SER A 3 19.02 -65.08 43.57
N THR A 4 19.72 -64.03 44.08
CA THR A 4 21.16 -63.80 43.94
C THR A 4 21.80 -63.99 42.53
N LYS A 5 22.47 -62.95 42.02
CA LYS A 5 23.91 -62.73 41.90
C LYS A 5 24.16 -61.54 40.96
N PHE A 6 24.78 -60.41 41.38
CA PHE A 6 26.23 -60.17 41.43
C PHE A 6 26.91 -60.25 40.05
N PHE A 7 27.42 -59.12 39.57
CA PHE A 7 28.84 -58.95 39.27
C PHE A 7 29.24 -57.47 39.17
N THR A 8 30.14 -57.12 40.04
CA THR A 8 30.94 -55.89 40.19
C THR A 8 32.24 -56.12 39.41
N VAL A 9 32.89 -55.09 38.90
CA VAL A 9 34.33 -54.86 38.72
C VAL A 9 34.48 -53.66 37.76
N LEU A 10 35.20 -52.58 37.94
CA LEU A 10 36.33 -52.09 38.71
C LEU A 10 36.97 -50.95 37.90
N PHE A 11 37.14 -49.79 38.55
CA PHE A 11 38.21 -48.80 38.45
C PHE A 11 38.87 -48.41 37.10
N LEU A 12 38.86 -47.07 36.83
CA LEU A 12 40.13 -46.32 36.94
C LEU A 12 39.87 -44.80 36.95
N LEU A 13 40.45 -44.15 37.92
CA LEU A 13 40.57 -42.70 38.14
C LEU A 13 41.42 -42.05 37.03
N LEU A 14 41.01 -40.86 36.54
CA LEU A 14 41.97 -39.81 36.24
C LEU A 14 41.34 -38.43 36.54
N ALA A 15 41.92 -37.77 37.50
CA ALA A 15 41.62 -36.39 37.83
C ALA A 15 42.31 -35.46 36.84
N ALA A 16 41.58 -34.53 36.30
CA ALA A 16 42.17 -33.31 35.75
C ALA A 16 41.26 -32.10 36.08
N MET A 17 41.79 -31.17 36.82
CA MET A 17 41.28 -29.83 37.07
C MET A 17 41.04 -29.13 35.76
N LEU A 18 39.91 -28.48 35.62
CA LEU A 18 39.79 -27.34 34.76
C LEU A 18 38.78 -26.32 35.32
N LEU A 19 39.29 -25.14 35.41
CA LEU A 19 38.70 -23.88 35.83
C LEU A 19 37.31 -23.63 35.20
N GLY A 20 36.43 -23.13 36.06
CA GLY A 20 35.14 -22.61 35.62
C GLY A 20 35.28 -21.36 34.73
N VAL A 21 34.65 -21.42 33.58
CA VAL A 21 34.28 -20.26 32.82
C VAL A 21 32.75 -20.24 32.83
N VAL A 22 32.20 -19.31 33.60
CA VAL A 22 30.80 -18.94 33.52
C VAL A 22 30.66 -18.21 32.19
N ALA A 23 30.14 -18.88 31.16
CA ALA A 23 29.66 -18.22 29.97
C ALA A 23 28.28 -17.61 30.28
N VAL A 24 28.28 -16.31 30.49
CA VAL A 24 27.06 -15.49 30.40
C VAL A 24 26.64 -15.54 28.94
N TYR A 25 25.57 -16.26 28.65
CA TYR A 25 24.84 -16.08 27.37
C TYR A 25 24.11 -14.76 27.44
N GLY A 26 24.76 -13.69 26.99
CA GLY A 26 24.06 -12.52 26.50
C GLY A 26 23.39 -12.93 25.17
N GLN A 27 22.09 -12.96 25.14
CA GLN A 27 21.34 -12.88 23.90
C GLN A 27 21.52 -11.46 23.40
N ASP A 28 22.47 -11.27 22.51
CA ASP A 28 22.45 -10.13 21.61
C ASP A 28 21.24 -10.35 20.66
N ALA A 29 20.13 -9.70 21.01
CA ALA A 29 19.10 -9.41 20.05
C ALA A 29 19.77 -8.53 18.99
N ASN A 30 19.95 -9.08 17.80
CA ASN A 30 20.40 -8.35 16.64
C ASN A 30 19.19 -7.57 16.10
N PRO A 31 19.14 -6.24 16.22
CA PRO A 31 18.11 -5.44 15.56
C PRO A 31 18.64 -4.99 14.20
N GLU A 32 18.84 -5.94 13.29
CA GLU A 32 19.16 -5.65 11.89
C GLU A 32 18.38 -6.61 10.99
N ALA A 33 17.12 -6.30 10.83
CA ALA A 33 16.38 -6.54 9.60
C ALA A 33 15.60 -5.26 9.31
N THR A 34 16.31 -4.19 8.97
CA THR A 34 15.78 -3.24 8.02
C THR A 34 15.49 -4.05 6.77
N PRO A 35 14.27 -4.04 6.20
CA PRO A 35 14.06 -4.53 4.87
C PRO A 35 15.08 -3.79 4.00
N GLU A 36 16.01 -4.50 3.38
CA GLU A 36 16.83 -3.92 2.32
C GLU A 36 15.84 -3.28 1.36
N ALA A 37 15.86 -1.95 1.30
CA ALA A 37 15.29 -1.22 0.19
C ALA A 37 15.90 -1.90 -1.04
N THR A 38 15.08 -2.64 -1.77
CA THR A 38 15.49 -3.17 -3.07
C THR A 38 15.98 -1.96 -3.83
N GLU A 39 17.30 -1.92 -4.16
CA GLU A 39 17.83 -0.93 -5.08
C GLU A 39 16.89 -0.95 -6.27
N GLU A 40 16.10 0.10 -6.41
CA GLU A 40 15.30 0.37 -7.58
C GLU A 40 16.30 0.59 -8.71
N ALA A 41 16.71 -0.53 -9.33
CA ALA A 41 17.49 -0.47 -10.55
C ALA A 41 16.64 0.34 -11.52
N ALA A 42 17.07 1.56 -11.85
CA ALA A 42 16.39 2.47 -12.76
C ALA A 42 15.83 1.65 -13.92
N ARG A 43 14.52 1.42 -13.90
CA ARG A 43 13.86 0.53 -14.85
C ARG A 43 14.06 1.14 -16.22
N VAL A 44 14.65 0.39 -17.14
CA VAL A 44 14.81 0.85 -18.52
C VAL A 44 13.40 0.90 -19.12
N PRO A 45 12.90 2.06 -19.56
CA PRO A 45 11.57 2.15 -20.16
C PRO A 45 11.43 1.16 -21.31
N TYR A 46 10.30 0.45 -21.36
CA TYR A 46 9.98 -0.47 -22.44
C TYR A 46 9.79 0.27 -23.76
N CYS A 47 9.12 1.43 -23.71
CA CYS A 47 8.81 2.22 -24.90
C CYS A 47 10.03 2.99 -25.39
N THR A 48 10.93 2.30 -26.09
CA THR A 48 12.05 2.94 -26.80
C THR A 48 11.55 3.74 -28.01
N GLU A 49 12.41 4.63 -28.56
CA GLU A 49 12.12 5.39 -29.78
C GLU A 49 11.66 4.47 -30.95
N GLU A 50 12.28 3.28 -31.09
CA GLU A 50 11.93 2.30 -32.13
C GLU A 50 10.51 1.74 -31.90
N ILE A 51 10.15 1.40 -30.66
CA ILE A 51 8.82 0.92 -30.30
C ILE A 51 7.78 2.03 -30.51
N ARG A 52 8.08 3.25 -30.11
CA ARG A 52 7.23 4.42 -30.31
C ARG A 52 6.91 4.67 -31.78
N GLU A 53 7.94 4.66 -32.65
CA GLU A 53 7.74 4.83 -34.10
C GLU A 53 6.89 3.72 -34.72
N GLU A 54 7.05 2.46 -34.25
CA GLU A 54 6.23 1.32 -34.68
C GLU A 54 4.77 1.49 -34.26
N LEU A 55 4.50 1.91 -33.03
CA LEU A 55 3.16 2.04 -32.46
C LEU A 55 2.42 3.28 -32.97
N ALA A 56 3.10 4.38 -33.23
CA ALA A 56 2.50 5.61 -33.72
C ALA A 56 1.72 5.45 -35.05
N ALA A 57 2.03 4.40 -35.83
CA ALA A 57 1.30 4.07 -37.03
C ALA A 57 0.00 3.27 -36.79
N GLN A 58 -0.24 2.79 -35.58
CA GLN A 58 -1.36 1.90 -35.24
C GLN A 58 -2.55 2.62 -34.61
N GLU A 59 -2.37 3.89 -34.15
CA GLU A 59 -3.41 4.70 -33.50
C GLU A 59 -4.05 3.97 -32.29
N LEU A 60 -3.22 3.32 -31.44
CA LEU A 60 -3.70 2.54 -30.31
C LEU A 60 -4.38 3.44 -29.26
N TYR A 61 -5.50 2.96 -28.71
CA TYR A 61 -6.30 3.63 -27.72
C TYR A 61 -6.46 2.80 -26.43
N ILE A 62 -6.05 3.37 -25.28
CA ILE A 62 -6.06 2.71 -23.97
C ILE A 62 -6.81 3.61 -22.97
N PRO A 63 -8.08 3.33 -22.62
CA PRO A 63 -8.74 3.99 -21.51
C PRO A 63 -8.12 3.57 -20.17
N VAL A 64 -7.81 4.56 -19.33
CA VAL A 64 -7.31 4.42 -17.97
C VAL A 64 -8.42 4.84 -17.03
N ILE A 65 -8.96 3.88 -16.26
CA ILE A 65 -10.13 4.11 -15.39
C ILE A 65 -9.68 4.00 -13.93
N SER A 66 -9.61 5.16 -13.26
CA SER A 66 -9.21 5.31 -11.86
C SER A 66 -10.38 5.10 -10.88
N LYS A 67 -10.09 5.08 -9.56
CA LYS A 67 -11.13 5.02 -8.53
C LYS A 67 -11.82 6.36 -8.29
N GLY A 68 -11.17 7.49 -8.62
CA GLY A 68 -11.75 8.81 -8.42
C GLY A 68 -10.85 9.96 -8.85
N PHE A 69 -11.29 11.18 -8.53
CA PHE A 69 -10.55 12.43 -8.76
C PHE A 69 -10.45 13.32 -7.52
N GLN A 70 -10.99 12.89 -6.39
CA GLN A 70 -11.09 13.72 -5.18
C GLN A 70 -9.75 13.91 -4.45
N HIS A 71 -8.75 13.04 -4.70
CA HIS A 71 -7.44 13.05 -4.05
C HIS A 71 -6.34 13.48 -5.01
N GLN A 72 -5.29 14.13 -4.47
CA GLN A 72 -4.10 14.51 -5.23
C GLN A 72 -3.35 13.28 -5.77
N PHE A 73 -3.43 12.16 -5.05
CA PHE A 73 -2.94 10.86 -5.51
C PHE A 73 -3.33 10.56 -6.97
N TRP A 74 -4.62 10.72 -7.33
CA TRP A 74 -5.08 10.42 -8.70
C TRP A 74 -4.57 11.40 -9.75
N GLN A 75 -4.20 12.63 -9.34
CA GLN A 75 -3.56 13.59 -10.26
C GLN A 75 -2.12 13.16 -10.58
N ALA A 76 -1.39 12.63 -9.57
CA ALA A 76 -0.06 12.10 -9.77
C ALA A 76 -0.08 10.81 -10.61
N VAL A 77 -1.02 9.88 -10.36
CA VAL A 77 -1.23 8.69 -11.21
C VAL A 77 -1.53 9.07 -12.66
N ARG A 78 -2.39 10.07 -12.86
CA ARG A 78 -2.69 10.61 -14.19
C ARG A 78 -1.45 11.15 -14.89
N ALA A 79 -0.62 11.91 -14.19
CA ALA A 79 0.61 12.46 -14.77
C ALA A 79 1.55 11.35 -15.26
N GLY A 80 1.70 10.26 -14.48
CA GLY A 80 2.47 9.09 -14.89
C GLY A 80 1.88 8.38 -16.11
N ALA A 81 0.56 8.20 -16.15
CA ALA A 81 -0.13 7.59 -17.28
C ALA A 81 0.01 8.43 -18.57
N GLU A 82 -0.12 9.75 -18.47
CA GLU A 82 0.05 10.68 -19.61
C GLU A 82 1.50 10.67 -20.11
N GLN A 83 2.49 10.59 -19.20
CA GLN A 83 3.90 10.47 -19.56
C GLN A 83 4.18 9.17 -20.33
N ALA A 84 3.68 8.03 -19.85
CA ALA A 84 3.84 6.74 -20.54
C ALA A 84 3.16 6.76 -21.92
N ALA A 85 1.98 7.38 -22.02
CA ALA A 85 1.29 7.52 -23.31
C ALA A 85 2.10 8.34 -24.32
N GLU A 86 2.76 9.42 -23.87
CA GLU A 86 3.66 10.22 -24.70
C GLU A 86 4.89 9.41 -25.12
N ASP A 87 5.53 8.71 -24.19
CA ASP A 87 6.72 7.90 -24.43
C ASP A 87 6.43 6.74 -25.38
N CYS A 88 5.28 6.09 -25.24
CA CYS A 88 4.86 4.96 -26.10
C CYS A 88 4.20 5.40 -27.42
N GLY A 89 3.76 6.66 -27.54
CA GLY A 89 3.06 7.16 -28.72
C GLY A 89 1.66 6.58 -28.89
N VAL A 90 0.92 6.39 -27.78
CA VAL A 90 -0.44 5.86 -27.75
C VAL A 90 -1.43 6.90 -27.25
N GLU A 91 -2.72 6.76 -27.62
CA GLU A 91 -3.79 7.61 -27.10
C GLU A 91 -4.38 7.01 -25.82
N ILE A 92 -4.55 7.83 -24.78
CA ILE A 92 -5.24 7.44 -23.57
C ILE A 92 -6.39 8.39 -23.26
N THR A 93 -7.39 7.91 -22.52
CA THR A 93 -8.27 8.75 -21.71
C THR A 93 -8.02 8.38 -20.25
N PHE A 94 -7.98 9.38 -19.36
CA PHE A 94 -7.91 9.15 -17.92
C PHE A 94 -9.25 9.57 -17.32
N GLU A 95 -10.02 8.61 -16.85
CA GLU A 95 -11.38 8.81 -16.37
C GLU A 95 -11.56 8.16 -14.99
N GLY A 96 -12.50 8.68 -14.19
CA GLY A 96 -12.88 8.12 -12.90
C GLY A 96 -14.17 8.76 -12.40
N PRO A 97 -14.87 8.15 -11.44
CA PRO A 97 -16.02 8.77 -10.82
C PRO A 97 -15.60 9.97 -9.95
N GLU A 98 -16.56 10.81 -9.59
CA GLU A 98 -16.30 12.02 -8.77
C GLU A 98 -15.77 11.66 -7.39
N THR A 99 -16.17 10.51 -6.83
CA THR A 99 -15.73 10.04 -5.51
C THR A 99 -15.51 8.53 -5.52
N GLU A 100 -14.67 8.05 -4.61
CA GLU A 100 -14.36 6.62 -4.42
C GLU A 100 -15.52 5.79 -3.84
N ALA A 101 -16.67 6.39 -3.58
CA ALA A 101 -17.89 5.68 -3.17
C ALA A 101 -18.81 5.29 -4.34
N MET A 102 -18.47 5.66 -5.58
CA MET A 102 -19.37 5.57 -6.73
C MET A 102 -19.09 4.36 -7.61
N VAL A 103 -19.18 3.14 -7.04
CA VAL A 103 -18.90 1.87 -7.74
C VAL A 103 -19.73 1.73 -9.01
N ASP A 104 -21.07 1.95 -8.95
CA ASP A 104 -21.95 1.83 -10.12
C ASP A 104 -21.50 2.77 -11.26
N ARG A 105 -21.05 3.98 -10.90
CA ARG A 105 -20.58 4.95 -11.88
C ARG A 105 -19.29 4.48 -12.57
N GLN A 106 -18.38 3.88 -11.81
CA GLN A 106 -17.15 3.30 -12.38
C GLN A 106 -17.47 2.15 -13.34
N LEU A 107 -18.43 1.28 -12.99
CA LEU A 107 -18.87 0.20 -13.87
C LEU A 107 -19.50 0.72 -15.18
N GLU A 108 -20.30 1.81 -15.12
CA GLU A 108 -20.81 2.48 -16.34
C GLU A 108 -19.67 3.03 -17.22
N MET A 109 -18.61 3.58 -16.61
CA MET A 109 -17.43 4.05 -17.33
C MET A 109 -16.68 2.90 -17.99
N LEU A 110 -16.46 1.80 -17.29
CA LEU A 110 -15.84 0.58 -17.83
C LEU A 110 -16.66 0.00 -18.99
N GLN A 111 -17.98 -0.08 -18.84
CA GLN A 111 -18.89 -0.52 -19.91
C GLN A 111 -18.76 0.40 -21.15
N THR A 112 -18.73 1.72 -20.94
CA THR A 112 -18.60 2.69 -22.02
C THR A 112 -17.25 2.60 -22.73
N ALA A 113 -16.17 2.34 -21.96
CA ALA A 113 -14.84 2.13 -22.51
C ALA A 113 -14.81 0.87 -23.40
N LEU A 114 -15.38 -0.24 -22.94
CA LEU A 114 -15.52 -1.48 -23.72
C LEU A 114 -16.29 -1.27 -25.02
N ASP A 115 -17.41 -0.54 -24.96
CA ASP A 115 -18.25 -0.28 -26.13
C ASP A 115 -17.57 0.57 -27.22
N ARG A 116 -16.45 1.23 -26.90
CA ARG A 116 -15.60 1.96 -27.86
C ARG A 116 -14.60 1.07 -28.60
N GLY A 117 -14.41 -0.18 -28.14
CA GLY A 117 -13.47 -1.14 -28.73
C GLY A 117 -12.02 -0.71 -28.56
N PRO A 118 -11.52 -0.56 -27.33
CA PRO A 118 -10.14 -0.18 -27.05
C PRO A 118 -9.17 -1.32 -27.36
N ASP A 119 -7.88 -1.00 -27.54
CA ASP A 119 -6.82 -1.98 -27.76
C ASP A 119 -6.37 -2.67 -26.46
N ALA A 120 -6.50 -1.99 -25.30
CA ALA A 120 -6.35 -2.51 -23.95
C ALA A 120 -7.11 -1.61 -22.97
N ILE A 121 -7.28 -2.03 -21.70
CA ILE A 121 -7.85 -1.21 -20.64
C ILE A 121 -6.95 -1.27 -19.42
N ALA A 122 -6.61 -0.12 -18.84
CA ALA A 122 -6.04 -0.01 -17.49
C ALA A 122 -7.17 0.30 -16.50
N PHE A 123 -7.30 -0.50 -15.44
CA PHE A 123 -8.44 -0.44 -14.51
C PHE A 123 -8.01 -0.56 -13.04
N ALA A 124 -8.36 0.43 -12.22
CA ALA A 124 -8.22 0.41 -10.77
C ALA A 124 -9.59 0.21 -10.13
N ALA A 125 -9.83 -0.94 -9.51
CA ALA A 125 -11.17 -1.33 -9.06
C ALA A 125 -11.58 -0.67 -7.73
N LEU A 126 -12.75 -0.04 -7.69
CA LEU A 126 -13.41 0.42 -6.46
C LEU A 126 -13.95 -0.76 -5.63
N ASP A 127 -14.32 -1.83 -6.29
CA ASP A 127 -14.78 -3.07 -5.67
C ASP A 127 -14.11 -4.25 -6.38
N SER A 128 -13.47 -5.13 -5.60
CA SER A 128 -12.64 -6.21 -6.14
C SER A 128 -13.42 -7.27 -6.92
N GLN A 129 -14.75 -7.29 -6.82
CA GLN A 129 -15.62 -8.30 -7.44
C GLN A 129 -16.60 -7.72 -8.47
N ALA A 130 -17.10 -6.49 -8.23
CA ALA A 130 -18.19 -5.92 -9.00
C ALA A 130 -17.89 -5.76 -10.50
N ALA A 131 -16.62 -5.53 -10.87
CA ALA A 131 -16.21 -5.36 -12.26
C ALA A 131 -16.01 -6.68 -13.02
N ILE A 132 -15.90 -7.84 -12.33
CA ILE A 132 -15.56 -9.13 -12.94
C ILE A 132 -16.39 -9.46 -14.19
N PRO A 133 -17.73 -9.31 -14.20
CA PRO A 133 -18.51 -9.63 -15.40
C PRO A 133 -18.16 -8.78 -16.62
N LEU A 134 -17.73 -7.52 -16.44
CA LEU A 134 -17.26 -6.67 -17.54
C LEU A 134 -15.85 -7.04 -17.99
N LEU A 135 -14.99 -7.46 -17.06
CA LEU A 135 -13.65 -7.95 -17.36
C LEU A 135 -13.71 -9.31 -18.11
N GLU A 136 -14.65 -10.20 -17.76
CA GLU A 136 -14.93 -11.42 -18.53
C GLU A 136 -15.34 -11.11 -19.97
N ARG A 137 -16.19 -10.09 -20.15
CA ARG A 137 -16.53 -9.61 -21.50
C ARG A 137 -15.30 -9.10 -22.25
N ALA A 138 -14.43 -8.31 -21.62
CA ALA A 138 -13.20 -7.84 -22.24
C ALA A 138 -12.31 -9.02 -22.69
N GLN A 139 -12.15 -10.03 -21.84
CA GLN A 139 -11.39 -11.24 -22.15
C GLN A 139 -11.99 -12.00 -23.32
N GLU A 140 -13.33 -12.16 -23.40
CA GLU A 140 -14.01 -12.79 -24.52
C GLU A 140 -13.83 -12.02 -25.83
N GLU A 141 -13.76 -10.69 -25.78
CA GLU A 141 -13.50 -9.80 -26.91
C GLU A 141 -12.01 -9.71 -27.27
N GLY A 142 -11.11 -10.32 -26.46
CA GLY A 142 -9.67 -10.34 -26.68
C GLY A 142 -8.98 -9.02 -26.32
N ILE A 143 -9.61 -8.20 -25.46
CA ILE A 143 -9.09 -6.92 -24.99
C ILE A 143 -8.29 -7.18 -23.70
N PRO A 144 -6.96 -6.98 -23.65
CA PRO A 144 -6.17 -7.17 -22.46
C PRO A 144 -6.53 -6.14 -21.37
N ILE A 145 -6.57 -6.60 -20.12
CA ILE A 145 -6.81 -5.78 -18.95
C ILE A 145 -5.52 -5.71 -18.13
N VAL A 146 -5.11 -4.50 -17.76
CA VAL A 146 -4.05 -4.23 -16.79
C VAL A 146 -4.69 -3.65 -15.55
N GLY A 147 -4.49 -4.30 -14.40
CA GLY A 147 -4.83 -3.72 -13.10
C GLY A 147 -3.83 -2.63 -12.71
N PHE A 148 -4.24 -1.62 -11.96
CA PHE A 148 -3.32 -0.69 -11.33
C PHE A 148 -3.88 -0.18 -10.00
N ASP A 149 -3.01 0.21 -9.06
CA ASP A 149 -3.35 0.64 -7.70
C ASP A 149 -4.17 -0.42 -6.92
N SER A 150 -5.39 -0.68 -7.36
CA SER A 150 -6.34 -1.59 -6.72
C SER A 150 -6.81 -2.64 -7.72
N GLY A 151 -6.38 -3.89 -7.50
CA GLY A 151 -6.72 -5.03 -8.35
C GLY A 151 -8.14 -5.56 -8.14
N VAL A 152 -8.45 -6.63 -8.85
CA VAL A 152 -9.71 -7.40 -8.74
C VAL A 152 -9.43 -8.79 -8.19
N GLU A 153 -10.47 -9.45 -7.66
CA GLU A 153 -10.38 -10.84 -7.18
C GLU A 153 -10.61 -11.84 -8.34
N SER A 154 -9.70 -11.75 -9.34
CA SER A 154 -9.76 -12.55 -10.56
C SER A 154 -8.41 -12.56 -11.26
N ASP A 155 -8.10 -13.64 -11.97
CA ASP A 155 -6.90 -13.83 -12.80
C ASP A 155 -7.05 -13.25 -14.22
N ILE A 156 -8.09 -12.45 -14.49
CA ILE A 156 -8.35 -11.85 -15.81
C ILE A 156 -7.31 -10.78 -16.17
N PRO A 157 -6.93 -9.84 -15.27
CA PRO A 157 -5.87 -8.89 -15.59
C PRO A 157 -4.56 -9.62 -15.88
N VAL A 158 -3.88 -9.23 -16.96
CA VAL A 158 -2.60 -9.82 -17.35
C VAL A 158 -1.46 -9.45 -16.39
N THR A 159 -1.60 -8.36 -15.68
CA THR A 159 -0.72 -7.89 -14.60
C THR A 159 -1.45 -6.82 -13.77
N THR A 160 -0.91 -6.49 -12.60
CA THR A 160 -1.36 -5.34 -11.79
C THR A 160 -0.15 -4.53 -11.35
N ALA A 161 -0.10 -3.24 -11.70
CA ALA A 161 0.91 -2.29 -11.22
C ALA A 161 0.44 -1.67 -9.92
N ALA A 162 1.02 -2.06 -8.79
CA ALA A 162 0.55 -1.66 -7.47
C ALA A 162 1.64 -1.72 -6.40
N THR A 163 1.43 -0.99 -5.33
CA THR A 163 2.16 -1.13 -4.06
C THR A 163 1.80 -2.45 -3.37
N ASP A 164 2.76 -3.10 -2.72
CA ASP A 164 2.46 -4.14 -1.73
C ASP A 164 1.80 -3.51 -0.50
N ASN A 165 0.46 -3.41 -0.55
CA ASN A 165 -0.33 -2.72 0.47
C ASN A 165 -0.31 -3.43 1.83
N VAL A 166 -0.13 -4.76 1.85
CA VAL A 166 -0.01 -5.52 3.11
C VAL A 166 1.32 -5.18 3.80
N ALA A 167 2.43 -5.25 3.06
CA ALA A 167 3.75 -4.93 3.60
C ALA A 167 3.86 -3.45 4.00
N ALA A 168 3.31 -2.54 3.20
CA ALA A 168 3.29 -1.11 3.48
C ALA A 168 2.52 -0.76 4.77
N ALA A 169 1.34 -1.37 4.96
CA ALA A 169 0.56 -1.17 6.17
C ALA A 169 1.16 -1.88 7.41
N ALA A 170 1.86 -3.00 7.21
CA ALA A 170 2.64 -3.62 8.28
C ALA A 170 3.80 -2.72 8.74
N LEU A 171 4.48 -2.03 7.82
CA LEU A 171 5.47 -1.00 8.18
C LEU A 171 4.83 0.15 8.95
N ALA A 172 3.64 0.62 8.55
CA ALA A 172 2.91 1.64 9.30
C ALA A 172 2.59 1.17 10.74
N ALA A 173 2.26 -0.11 10.94
CA ALA A 173 2.05 -0.68 12.26
C ALA A 173 3.34 -0.69 13.11
N ASP A 174 4.48 -1.07 12.52
CA ASP A 174 5.78 -1.04 13.19
C ASP A 174 6.14 0.38 13.63
N MET A 175 5.95 1.38 12.77
CA MET A 175 6.19 2.79 13.08
C MET A 175 5.23 3.32 14.16
N MET A 176 3.93 2.97 14.09
CA MET A 176 2.97 3.31 15.13
C MET A 176 3.40 2.74 16.49
N ALA A 177 3.78 1.48 16.55
CA ALA A 177 4.21 0.82 17.77
C ALA A 177 5.45 1.50 18.38
N GLU A 178 6.43 1.87 17.58
CA GLU A 178 7.61 2.60 18.03
C GLU A 178 7.23 3.97 18.61
N LEU A 179 6.42 4.73 17.88
CA LEU A 179 6.02 6.10 18.24
C LEU A 179 5.20 6.17 19.54
N ILE A 180 4.33 5.17 19.82
CA ILE A 180 3.52 5.14 21.04
C ILE A 180 4.21 4.42 22.21
N GLY A 181 5.42 3.86 22.02
CA GLY A 181 6.20 3.19 23.04
C GLY A 181 5.79 1.73 23.30
N GLY A 182 5.21 1.05 22.33
CA GLY A 182 4.95 -0.40 22.32
C GLY A 182 3.73 -0.86 23.11
N GLU A 183 2.88 0.04 23.64
CA GLU A 183 1.67 -0.31 24.39
C GLU A 183 0.57 0.75 24.26
N GLY A 184 -0.69 0.32 24.30
CA GLY A 184 -1.84 1.22 24.36
C GLY A 184 -2.91 0.94 23.33
N GLU A 185 -3.83 1.88 23.15
CA GLU A 185 -4.95 1.78 22.22
C GLU A 185 -4.65 2.57 20.95
N VAL A 186 -4.93 1.97 19.78
CA VAL A 186 -4.86 2.65 18.47
C VAL A 186 -6.14 2.41 17.68
N ALA A 187 -6.44 3.27 16.72
CA ALA A 187 -7.59 3.12 15.86
C ALA A 187 -7.21 3.35 14.38
N VAL A 188 -8.05 2.85 13.47
CA VAL A 188 -7.87 2.96 12.02
C VAL A 188 -9.08 3.64 11.39
N ILE A 189 -8.84 4.63 10.53
CA ILE A 189 -9.81 5.10 9.55
C ILE A 189 -9.33 4.67 8.18
N ALA A 190 -10.12 3.82 7.52
CA ALA A 190 -9.85 3.35 6.16
C ALA A 190 -10.89 3.89 5.17
N HIS A 191 -10.61 3.74 3.86
CA HIS A 191 -11.53 4.23 2.84
C HIS A 191 -12.73 3.29 2.66
N ASP A 192 -12.54 2.02 2.36
CA ASP A 192 -13.63 1.07 2.13
C ASP A 192 -13.27 -0.37 2.54
N GLN A 193 -14.22 -1.29 2.35
CA GLN A 193 -14.10 -2.71 2.71
C GLN A 193 -14.09 -3.63 1.47
N THR A 194 -14.14 -3.09 0.27
CA THR A 194 -14.38 -3.87 -0.96
C THR A 194 -13.27 -3.74 -1.98
N SER A 195 -12.49 -2.66 -1.95
CA SER A 195 -11.29 -2.53 -2.77
C SER A 195 -10.12 -3.31 -2.19
N ARG A 196 -9.23 -3.80 -3.05
CA ARG A 196 -8.02 -4.50 -2.59
C ARG A 196 -7.16 -3.63 -1.69
N THR A 197 -6.97 -2.36 -2.03
CA THR A 197 -6.20 -1.42 -1.20
C THR A 197 -6.82 -1.22 0.18
N GLY A 198 -8.15 -1.10 0.30
CA GLY A 198 -8.85 -0.99 1.57
C GLY A 198 -8.69 -2.25 2.44
N ILE A 199 -8.91 -3.41 1.84
CA ILE A 199 -8.78 -4.72 2.50
C ILE A 199 -7.34 -4.93 2.98
N ASP A 200 -6.36 -4.77 2.08
CA ASP A 200 -4.97 -5.12 2.33
C ASP A 200 -4.30 -4.18 3.34
N ARG A 201 -4.60 -2.87 3.30
CA ARG A 201 -4.06 -1.91 4.28
C ARG A 201 -4.60 -2.15 5.68
N VAL A 202 -5.88 -2.45 5.81
CA VAL A 202 -6.45 -2.79 7.12
C VAL A 202 -5.88 -4.11 7.63
N ALA A 203 -5.82 -5.15 6.80
CA ALA A 203 -5.25 -6.44 7.15
C ALA A 203 -3.77 -6.31 7.57
N GLY A 204 -2.93 -5.69 6.74
CA GLY A 204 -1.51 -5.52 7.00
C GLY A 204 -1.24 -4.81 8.33
N PHE A 205 -1.97 -3.73 8.63
CA PHE A 205 -1.82 -3.01 9.89
C PHE A 205 -2.31 -3.83 11.08
N THR A 206 -3.53 -4.39 11.02
CA THR A 206 -4.13 -5.08 12.16
C THR A 206 -3.46 -6.41 12.48
N GLU A 207 -3.15 -7.22 11.46
CA GLU A 207 -2.46 -8.49 11.63
C GLU A 207 -1.05 -8.28 12.18
N ARG A 208 -0.32 -7.25 11.70
CA ARG A 208 1.00 -6.92 12.22
C ARG A 208 0.95 -6.48 13.68
N MET A 209 -0.06 -5.68 14.08
CA MET A 209 -0.28 -5.31 15.49
C MET A 209 -0.54 -6.55 16.36
N GLU A 210 -1.42 -7.45 15.93
CA GLU A 210 -1.75 -8.66 16.68
C GLU A 210 -0.56 -9.61 16.84
N GLU A 211 0.24 -9.77 15.79
CA GLU A 211 1.37 -10.71 15.78
C GLU A 211 2.60 -10.19 16.52
N ALA A 212 2.95 -8.91 16.36
CA ALA A 212 4.22 -8.36 16.83
C ALA A 212 4.08 -7.53 18.10
N TYR A 213 2.92 -6.93 18.36
CA TYR A 213 2.72 -5.94 19.44
C TYR A 213 1.51 -6.27 20.33
N PRO A 214 1.55 -7.37 21.09
CA PRO A 214 0.39 -7.86 21.85
C PRO A 214 -0.09 -6.91 22.96
N ASP A 215 0.73 -5.92 23.36
CA ASP A 215 0.36 -4.89 24.33
C ASP A 215 -0.29 -3.65 23.69
N ILE A 216 -0.44 -3.65 22.34
CA ILE A 216 -1.19 -2.65 21.58
C ILE A 216 -2.53 -3.25 21.16
N THR A 217 -3.60 -2.51 21.39
CA THR A 217 -4.95 -2.94 21.00
C THR A 217 -5.49 -2.02 19.90
N VAL A 218 -5.87 -2.59 18.75
CA VAL A 218 -6.66 -1.87 17.73
C VAL A 218 -8.11 -1.86 18.21
N VAL A 219 -8.56 -0.74 18.79
CA VAL A 219 -9.87 -0.63 19.46
C VAL A 219 -11.02 -0.39 18.50
N ASP A 220 -10.76 0.19 17.34
CA ASP A 220 -11.80 0.45 16.33
C ASP A 220 -11.19 0.56 14.92
N VAL A 221 -11.95 0.10 13.91
CA VAL A 221 -11.66 0.26 12.49
C VAL A 221 -12.93 0.78 11.82
N GLN A 222 -12.89 2.00 11.29
CA GLN A 222 -14.03 2.63 10.64
C GLN A 222 -13.73 3.01 9.19
N TYR A 223 -14.78 3.15 8.37
CA TYR A 223 -14.65 3.33 6.93
C TYR A 223 -15.31 4.63 6.46
N GLY A 224 -14.46 5.56 6.06
CA GLY A 224 -14.83 6.93 5.68
C GLY A 224 -15.17 7.13 4.20
N ALA A 225 -15.08 6.09 3.36
CA ALA A 225 -15.25 6.19 1.90
C ALA A 225 -14.28 7.17 1.22
N GLY A 226 -13.10 7.39 1.80
CA GLY A 226 -12.14 8.40 1.34
C GLY A 226 -12.65 9.86 1.48
N ASP A 227 -13.80 10.07 2.11
CA ASP A 227 -14.39 11.40 2.32
C ASP A 227 -13.85 12.05 3.60
N HIS A 228 -13.28 13.25 3.47
CA HIS A 228 -12.65 13.97 4.57
C HIS A 228 -13.62 14.25 5.73
N LEU A 229 -14.84 14.72 5.42
CA LEU A 229 -15.82 15.10 6.44
C LEU A 229 -16.32 13.87 7.20
N ARG A 230 -16.66 12.80 6.47
CA ARG A 230 -17.09 11.55 7.08
C ARG A 230 -15.99 10.93 7.94
N SER A 231 -14.75 10.93 7.46
CA SER A 231 -13.58 10.46 8.22
C SER A 231 -13.34 11.32 9.46
N THR A 232 -13.55 12.65 9.38
CA THR A 232 -13.49 13.56 10.53
C THR A 232 -14.52 13.20 11.59
N ASP A 233 -15.79 12.98 11.20
CA ASP A 233 -16.86 12.64 12.15
C ASP A 233 -16.61 11.27 12.80
N LEU A 234 -16.14 10.29 12.05
CA LEU A 234 -15.77 8.97 12.57
C LEU A 234 -14.59 9.05 13.55
N ALA A 235 -13.53 9.78 13.21
CA ALA A 235 -12.38 9.96 14.09
C ALA A 235 -12.75 10.66 15.40
N LYS A 236 -13.58 11.72 15.37
CA LYS A 236 -14.11 12.34 16.57
C LYS A 236 -14.90 11.38 17.44
N ALA A 237 -15.75 10.54 16.83
CA ALA A 237 -16.53 9.56 17.58
C ALA A 237 -15.63 8.55 18.30
N ILE A 238 -14.58 8.08 17.66
CA ILE A 238 -13.60 7.16 18.24
C ILE A 238 -12.84 7.85 19.39
N ILE A 239 -12.32 9.05 19.19
CA ILE A 239 -11.61 9.82 20.24
C ILE A 239 -12.48 9.98 21.49
N LEU A 240 -13.75 10.31 21.30
CA LEU A 240 -14.67 10.49 22.44
C LEU A 240 -15.06 9.17 23.12
N ALA A 241 -15.06 8.07 22.39
CA ALA A 241 -15.36 6.73 22.94
C ALA A 241 -14.16 6.09 23.65
N HIS A 242 -12.93 6.43 23.26
CA HIS A 242 -11.69 5.84 23.73
C HIS A 242 -10.76 6.91 24.34
N PRO A 243 -10.97 7.35 25.58
CA PRO A 243 -10.17 8.41 26.20
C PRO A 243 -8.70 8.04 26.45
N GLU A 244 -8.36 6.75 26.36
CA GLU A 244 -6.97 6.23 26.51
C GLU A 244 -6.29 6.00 25.14
N LEU A 245 -6.93 6.42 24.04
CA LEU A 245 -6.39 6.28 22.69
C LEU A 245 -5.04 6.98 22.58
N LYS A 246 -4.03 6.29 22.05
CA LYS A 246 -2.67 6.81 21.86
C LYS A 246 -2.36 7.17 20.41
N GLY A 247 -3.03 6.51 19.44
CA GLY A 247 -2.71 6.76 18.05
C GLY A 247 -3.82 6.47 17.05
N PHE A 248 -3.69 7.09 15.88
CA PHE A 248 -4.53 6.87 14.71
C PHE A 248 -3.71 6.52 13.48
N PHE A 249 -4.17 5.55 12.70
CA PHE A 249 -3.73 5.29 11.35
C PHE A 249 -4.84 5.68 10.35
N GLY A 250 -4.53 6.61 9.44
CA GLY A 250 -5.38 6.96 8.30
C GLY A 250 -4.90 6.21 7.05
N ALA A 251 -5.67 5.22 6.57
CA ALA A 251 -5.19 4.26 5.58
C ALA A 251 -5.26 4.74 4.11
N ASN A 252 -5.59 5.99 3.84
CA ASN A 252 -5.46 6.68 2.55
C ASN A 252 -5.53 8.21 2.76
N GLU A 253 -5.22 9.00 1.69
CA GLU A 253 -5.23 10.48 1.73
C GLU A 253 -6.50 11.04 2.38
N GLY A 254 -7.69 10.60 1.95
CA GLY A 254 -8.95 11.12 2.49
C GLY A 254 -9.21 10.75 3.95
N SER A 255 -8.78 9.56 4.36
CA SER A 255 -8.93 9.10 5.74
C SER A 255 -8.03 9.86 6.70
N ILE A 256 -6.74 10.03 6.35
CA ILE A 256 -5.78 10.74 7.20
C ILE A 256 -6.13 12.21 7.34
N ILE A 257 -6.53 12.89 6.25
CA ILE A 257 -6.98 14.29 6.31
C ILE A 257 -8.17 14.43 7.27
N GLY A 258 -9.10 13.47 7.26
CA GLY A 258 -10.19 13.42 8.21
C GLY A 258 -9.74 13.30 9.67
N VAL A 259 -8.77 12.43 9.94
CA VAL A 259 -8.18 12.27 11.29
C VAL A 259 -7.49 13.54 11.74
N LEU A 260 -6.67 14.17 10.90
CA LEU A 260 -5.99 15.45 11.19
C LEU A 260 -6.99 16.57 11.53
N ASN A 261 -8.07 16.66 10.76
CA ASN A 261 -9.15 17.62 11.05
C ASN A 261 -9.82 17.33 12.40
N ALA A 262 -10.10 16.07 12.73
CA ALA A 262 -10.72 15.69 14.00
C ALA A 262 -9.83 16.04 15.21
N VAL A 263 -8.53 15.74 15.13
CA VAL A 263 -7.55 16.05 16.17
C VAL A 263 -7.47 17.57 16.38
N THR A 264 -7.40 18.36 15.29
CA THR A 264 -7.35 19.83 15.35
C THR A 264 -8.65 20.42 15.91
N GLU A 265 -9.82 19.94 15.46
CA GLU A 265 -11.11 20.47 15.94
C GLU A 265 -11.39 20.13 17.41
N LEU A 266 -10.82 19.06 17.94
CA LEU A 266 -10.92 18.69 19.36
C LEU A 266 -9.81 19.30 20.21
N GLY A 267 -8.80 19.95 19.60
CA GLY A 267 -7.67 20.59 20.31
C GLY A 267 -6.75 19.54 20.96
N MET A 268 -6.53 18.41 20.29
CA MET A 268 -5.73 17.27 20.78
C MET A 268 -4.39 17.13 20.05
N GLU A 269 -3.92 18.22 19.43
CA GLU A 269 -2.61 18.24 18.76
C GLU A 269 -1.48 17.92 19.76
N GLY A 270 -0.69 16.90 19.42
CA GLY A 270 0.41 16.41 20.25
C GLY A 270 -0.01 15.49 21.41
N GLU A 271 -1.32 15.23 21.61
CA GLU A 271 -1.81 14.23 22.58
C GLU A 271 -1.98 12.84 21.94
N LEU A 272 -2.15 12.78 20.63
CA LEU A 272 -2.28 11.56 19.84
C LEU A 272 -1.16 11.47 18.80
N VAL A 273 -0.62 10.27 18.61
CA VAL A 273 0.25 9.95 17.46
C VAL A 273 -0.65 9.72 16.26
N VAL A 274 -0.46 10.49 15.21
CA VAL A 274 -1.22 10.36 13.96
C VAL A 274 -0.24 9.97 12.86
N ILE A 275 -0.50 8.87 12.18
CA ILE A 275 0.26 8.44 11.02
C ILE A 275 -0.67 8.21 9.83
N GLY A 276 -0.14 8.41 8.62
CA GLY A 276 -0.92 8.38 7.40
C GLY A 276 -0.47 7.38 6.36
N TYR A 277 -1.19 7.42 5.27
CA TYR A 277 -0.88 6.77 4.01
C TYR A 277 -1.10 7.81 2.90
N ASP A 278 -0.26 7.81 1.87
CA ASP A 278 -0.19 8.81 0.81
C ASP A 278 0.63 10.06 1.22
N SER A 279 0.76 11.05 0.33
CA SER A 279 1.66 12.20 0.53
C SER A 279 1.18 13.48 -0.15
N GLY A 280 -0.15 13.73 -0.13
CA GLY A 280 -0.73 14.98 -0.65
C GLY A 280 -0.30 16.21 0.15
N GLN A 281 -0.38 17.40 -0.43
CA GLN A 281 0.09 18.67 0.13
C GLN A 281 -0.34 18.90 1.59
N GLN A 282 -1.59 18.58 1.94
CA GLN A 282 -2.07 18.78 3.30
C GLN A 282 -1.35 17.88 4.32
N GLN A 283 -0.97 16.66 3.93
CA GLN A 283 -0.16 15.76 4.77
C GLN A 283 1.27 16.27 4.89
N LEU A 284 1.89 16.74 3.81
CA LEU A 284 3.23 17.33 3.85
C LEU A 284 3.29 18.51 4.83
N ASP A 285 2.27 19.38 4.81
CA ASP A 285 2.16 20.50 5.75
C ASP A 285 1.94 20.01 7.19
N ALA A 286 1.14 18.97 7.39
CA ALA A 286 0.88 18.38 8.70
C ALA A 286 2.14 17.72 9.29
N ILE A 287 2.91 17.00 8.48
CA ILE A 287 4.20 16.40 8.90
C ILE A 287 5.21 17.49 9.26
N ARG A 288 5.37 18.51 8.40
CA ARG A 288 6.28 19.64 8.68
C ARG A 288 5.91 20.42 9.95
N SER A 289 4.62 20.50 10.29
CA SER A 289 4.15 21.15 11.52
C SER A 289 4.17 20.24 12.75
N GLY A 290 4.38 18.93 12.59
CA GLY A 290 4.37 17.94 13.67
C GLY A 290 2.95 17.51 14.10
N LEU A 291 1.91 17.83 13.30
CA LEU A 291 0.55 17.36 13.54
C LEU A 291 0.38 15.89 13.09
N GLU A 292 1.07 15.48 12.04
CA GLU A 292 1.21 14.11 11.56
C GLU A 292 2.65 13.67 11.82
N ALA A 293 2.82 12.49 12.45
CA ALA A 293 4.15 12.01 12.82
C ALA A 293 4.93 11.45 11.64
N GLY A 294 4.23 10.95 10.63
CA GLY A 294 4.77 10.43 9.39
C GLY A 294 3.73 9.64 8.62
N ALA A 295 4.09 9.19 7.42
CA ALA A 295 3.19 8.45 6.55
C ALA A 295 3.94 7.45 5.67
N ILE A 296 3.18 6.53 5.07
CA ILE A 296 3.63 5.71 3.96
C ILE A 296 3.34 6.46 2.66
N THR A 297 4.36 6.76 1.86
CA THR A 297 4.15 7.20 0.47
C THR A 297 4.27 6.02 -0.49
N GLN A 298 3.55 6.09 -1.58
CA GLN A 298 3.61 5.19 -2.73
C GLN A 298 4.41 5.87 -3.86
N ASP A 299 4.53 5.18 -5.00
CA ASP A 299 4.93 5.81 -6.27
C ASP A 299 3.71 5.96 -7.21
N PRO A 300 2.85 6.97 -7.02
CA PRO A 300 1.67 7.13 -7.87
C PRO A 300 2.00 7.45 -9.33
N ILE A 301 3.11 8.15 -9.58
CA ILE A 301 3.59 8.42 -10.94
C ILE A 301 3.99 7.10 -11.60
N GLY A 302 4.75 6.26 -10.91
CA GLY A 302 5.12 4.92 -11.37
C GLY A 302 3.91 4.02 -11.57
N ILE A 303 2.92 4.02 -10.67
CA ILE A 303 1.67 3.26 -10.83
C ILE A 303 0.99 3.62 -12.15
N GLY A 304 0.82 4.91 -12.43
CA GLY A 304 0.19 5.37 -13.69
C GLY A 304 1.03 5.03 -14.92
N TYR A 305 2.34 5.24 -14.84
CA TYR A 305 3.28 4.96 -15.93
C TYR A 305 3.26 3.48 -16.30
N TYR A 306 3.45 2.59 -15.32
CA TYR A 306 3.51 1.15 -15.57
C TYR A 306 2.16 0.57 -15.99
N ALA A 307 1.04 1.16 -15.59
CA ALA A 307 -0.28 0.74 -16.06
C ALA A 307 -0.41 0.88 -17.59
N VAL A 308 0.03 1.99 -18.15
CA VAL A 308 -0.02 2.23 -19.61
C VAL A 308 1.08 1.45 -20.33
N GLU A 309 2.31 1.44 -19.81
CA GLU A 309 3.42 0.69 -20.39
C GLU A 309 3.09 -0.81 -20.46
N ALA A 310 2.54 -1.39 -19.38
CA ALA A 310 2.12 -2.79 -19.36
C ALA A 310 0.95 -3.07 -20.31
N ALA A 311 0.03 -2.12 -20.50
CA ALA A 311 -1.03 -2.26 -21.51
C ALA A 311 -0.45 -2.34 -22.92
N VAL A 312 0.54 -1.52 -23.25
CA VAL A 312 1.27 -1.59 -24.54
C VAL A 312 2.00 -2.93 -24.68
N MET A 313 2.69 -3.40 -23.62
CA MET A 313 3.35 -4.71 -23.63
C MET A 313 2.35 -5.85 -23.88
N ALA A 314 1.18 -5.79 -23.24
CA ALA A 314 0.10 -6.77 -23.41
C ALA A 314 -0.45 -6.79 -24.85
N ILE A 315 -0.68 -5.63 -25.47
CA ILE A 315 -1.10 -5.52 -26.89
C ILE A 315 -0.06 -6.19 -27.81
N ARG A 316 1.23 -6.06 -27.49
CA ARG A 316 2.33 -6.67 -28.27
C ARG A 316 2.53 -8.15 -27.97
N GLY A 317 1.81 -8.72 -26.99
CA GLY A 317 1.93 -10.13 -26.59
C GLY A 317 3.21 -10.45 -25.81
N GLU A 318 3.80 -9.46 -25.14
CA GLU A 318 4.95 -9.65 -24.25
C GLU A 318 4.54 -10.37 -22.97
N GLU A 319 5.47 -11.11 -22.37
CA GLU A 319 5.27 -11.73 -21.05
C GLU A 319 5.37 -10.67 -19.94
N LEU A 320 4.37 -10.63 -19.07
CA LEU A 320 4.30 -9.73 -17.93
C LEU A 320 4.33 -10.53 -16.61
N PRO A 321 4.94 -10.00 -15.54
CA PRO A 321 4.79 -10.60 -14.22
C PRO A 321 3.33 -10.44 -13.74
N GLU A 322 2.90 -11.26 -12.80
CA GLU A 322 1.57 -11.16 -12.19
C GLU A 322 1.35 -9.78 -11.53
N VAL A 323 2.38 -9.26 -10.84
CA VAL A 323 2.38 -7.95 -10.20
C VAL A 323 3.64 -7.19 -10.61
N ILE A 324 3.46 -5.93 -10.96
CA ILE A 324 4.52 -4.93 -11.08
C ILE A 324 4.51 -4.16 -9.76
N ASP A 325 5.40 -4.51 -8.84
CA ASP A 325 5.55 -3.82 -7.57
C ASP A 325 6.13 -2.42 -7.82
N THR A 326 5.42 -1.39 -7.37
CA THR A 326 5.80 0.01 -7.51
C THR A 326 6.50 0.57 -6.27
N GLY A 327 6.66 -0.24 -5.23
CA GLY A 327 7.33 0.14 -4.00
C GLY A 327 6.51 1.05 -3.08
N PHE A 328 7.09 1.33 -1.90
CA PHE A 328 6.57 2.25 -0.91
C PHE A 328 7.68 2.65 0.06
N HIS A 329 7.53 3.80 0.73
CA HIS A 329 8.48 4.28 1.73
C HIS A 329 7.76 4.91 2.91
N TRP A 330 8.31 4.72 4.13
CA TRP A 330 7.98 5.58 5.26
C TRP A 330 8.67 6.93 5.09
N PHE A 331 7.98 8.02 5.41
CA PHE A 331 8.56 9.33 5.50
C PHE A 331 7.98 10.13 6.67
N ASP A 332 8.77 11.05 7.19
CA ASP A 332 8.47 11.91 8.33
C ASP A 332 9.16 13.28 8.16
N ALA A 333 9.13 14.11 9.20
CA ALA A 333 9.74 15.45 9.15
C ALA A 333 11.28 15.44 8.96
N GLU A 334 11.96 14.32 9.25
CA GLU A 334 13.41 14.20 9.08
C GLU A 334 13.77 13.76 7.65
N THR A 335 12.92 12.98 7.01
CA THR A 335 13.17 12.33 5.73
C THR A 335 12.39 12.94 4.55
N ILE A 336 11.41 13.81 4.82
CA ILE A 336 10.54 14.43 3.79
C ILE A 336 11.30 15.15 2.66
N ASP A 337 12.50 15.64 2.92
CA ASP A 337 13.35 16.33 1.95
C ASP A 337 14.52 15.43 1.45
N ASP A 338 14.52 14.12 1.76
CA ASP A 338 15.51 13.16 1.28
C ASP A 338 15.44 13.00 -0.24
N GLU A 339 16.59 12.87 -0.89
CA GLU A 339 16.69 12.76 -2.35
C GLU A 339 15.97 11.54 -2.93
N THR A 340 15.75 10.48 -2.13
CA THR A 340 15.04 9.26 -2.52
C THR A 340 13.54 9.33 -2.23
N ILE A 341 13.11 10.15 -1.28
CA ILE A 341 11.72 10.30 -0.85
C ILE A 341 11.03 11.45 -1.59
N ALA A 342 11.67 12.62 -1.63
CA ALA A 342 11.07 13.83 -2.19
C ALA A 342 10.49 13.66 -3.62
N PRO A 343 11.10 12.88 -4.54
CA PRO A 343 10.51 12.65 -5.86
C PRO A 343 9.21 11.84 -5.87
N LEU A 344 8.91 11.09 -4.79
CA LEU A 344 7.70 10.27 -4.64
C LEU A 344 6.54 11.05 -4.01
N LEU A 345 6.83 12.22 -3.41
CA LEU A 345 5.83 13.08 -2.79
C LEU A 345 5.17 13.96 -3.88
N TYR A 346 3.87 14.19 -3.72
CA TYR A 346 3.09 14.94 -4.71
C TYR A 346 2.34 16.11 -4.09
N GLU A 347 2.35 17.26 -4.80
CA GLU A 347 1.79 18.54 -4.37
C GLU A 347 0.54 18.93 -5.21
#